data_bcf0c7bc9af7a118402b3a8f8a89c78d
#
_entry.id   bcf0c7bc9af7a118402b3a8f8a89c78d
#
_cell.length_a   1.000
_cell.length_b   1.000
_cell.length_c   1.000
_cell.angle_alpha   90.00
_cell.angle_beta   90.00
_cell.angle_gamma   90.00
#
_symmetry.space_group_name_H-M   'P 1'
#
loop_
_entity.id
_entity.type
_entity.pdbx_description
1 polymer ?
#
loop_
_entity_poly.entity_id
_entity_poly.type
_entity_poly.pdbx_seq_one_letter_code
_entity_poly.pdbx_strand_id
1 'polypeptide(L)'
;MHIPFHPMLVHFPIALLFASVLFDVASKALTRDSLREAALWLLGLGLVGGIVAAIAGGQAEDAAEKAGVAEALIETHETLAYITLGITAILFLSRLLLRNRFSTRALAAYLVVAAVGLVAVSATGHTGGNLVYEHGAGINAALHMPVKG
;
A
#
# COMPACT_ATOMS: atom_id res chain seq x y z
N MET A 1 -14.26 -13.86 -18.21
CA MET A 1 -14.07 -13.85 -16.76
C MET A 1 -12.95 -12.87 -16.48
N HIS A 2 -13.24 -11.64 -16.04
CA HIS A 2 -12.21 -10.67 -15.69
C HIS A 2 -11.75 -10.99 -14.26
N ILE A 3 -10.49 -11.39 -14.12
CA ILE A 3 -9.88 -11.63 -12.81
C ILE A 3 -9.54 -10.24 -12.24
N PRO A 4 -10.01 -9.89 -11.04
CA PRO A 4 -9.70 -8.59 -10.41
C PRO A 4 -8.27 -8.59 -9.88
N PHE A 5 -7.29 -8.37 -10.77
CA PHE A 5 -5.87 -8.42 -10.43
C PHE A 5 -5.48 -7.38 -9.36
N HIS A 6 -6.02 -6.16 -9.44
CA HIS A 6 -5.68 -5.10 -8.50
C HIS A 6 -5.99 -5.47 -7.04
N PRO A 7 -7.21 -5.90 -6.65
CA PRO A 7 -7.50 -6.32 -5.28
C PRO A 7 -6.65 -7.49 -4.78
N MET A 8 -6.20 -8.37 -5.67
CA MET A 8 -5.31 -9.48 -5.30
C MET A 8 -3.87 -9.00 -5.01
N LEU A 9 -3.39 -8.04 -5.80
CA LEU A 9 -2.02 -7.55 -5.70
C LEU A 9 -1.77 -6.65 -4.49
N VAL A 10 -2.75 -5.83 -4.08
CA VAL A 10 -2.57 -4.81 -3.03
C VAL A 10 -2.22 -5.38 -1.65
N HIS A 11 -2.64 -6.59 -1.34
CA HIS A 11 -2.36 -7.22 -0.04
C HIS A 11 -0.87 -7.45 0.18
N PHE A 12 -0.14 -7.74 -0.88
CA PHE A 12 1.29 -8.03 -0.81
C PHE A 12 2.11 -6.79 -0.38
N PRO A 13 2.05 -5.64 -1.06
CA PRO A 13 2.78 -4.45 -0.62
C PRO A 13 2.33 -3.94 0.75
N ILE A 14 1.04 -4.02 1.10
CA ILE A 14 0.56 -3.65 2.43
C ILE A 14 1.28 -4.48 3.50
N ALA A 15 1.26 -5.81 3.38
CA ALA A 15 1.90 -6.69 4.36
C ALA A 15 3.41 -6.43 4.46
N LEU A 16 4.09 -6.20 3.34
CA LEU A 16 5.54 -5.93 3.29
C LEU A 16 5.90 -4.61 3.96
N LEU A 17 5.09 -3.55 3.79
CA LEU A 17 5.31 -2.26 4.44
C LEU A 17 5.16 -2.37 5.96
N PHE A 18 4.12 -3.03 6.46
CA PHE A 18 3.97 -3.30 7.89
C PHE A 18 5.13 -4.13 8.43
N ALA A 19 5.50 -5.21 7.75
CA ALA A 19 6.62 -6.07 8.14
C ALA A 19 7.95 -5.30 8.16
N SER A 20 8.21 -4.42 7.17
CA SER A 20 9.40 -3.57 7.13
C SER A 20 9.53 -2.72 8.39
N VAL A 21 8.48 -1.99 8.77
CA VAL A 21 8.51 -1.14 9.97
C VAL A 21 8.66 -1.97 11.25
N LEU A 22 7.98 -3.11 11.35
CA LEU A 22 8.12 -4.03 12.48
C LEU A 22 9.56 -4.53 12.61
N PHE A 23 10.20 -4.91 11.51
CA PHE A 23 11.59 -5.35 11.49
C PHE A 23 12.56 -4.24 11.84
N ASP A 24 12.29 -2.99 11.44
CA ASP A 24 13.09 -1.83 11.85
C ASP A 24 13.04 -1.62 13.37
N VAL A 25 11.85 -1.64 13.96
CA VAL A 25 11.67 -1.54 15.41
C VAL A 25 12.34 -2.71 16.13
N ALA A 26 12.12 -3.94 15.65
CA ALA A 26 12.71 -5.14 16.23
C ALA A 26 14.23 -5.12 16.10
N SER A 27 14.79 -4.63 15.00
CA SER A 27 16.25 -4.53 14.81
C SER A 27 16.89 -3.64 15.88
N LYS A 28 16.20 -2.56 16.25
CA LYS A 28 16.65 -1.63 17.28
C LYS A 28 16.52 -2.23 18.69
N ALA A 29 15.39 -2.87 18.97
CA ALA A 29 15.12 -3.49 20.27
C ALA A 29 16.05 -4.68 20.56
N LEU A 30 16.35 -5.47 19.54
CA LEU A 30 17.16 -6.71 19.64
C LEU A 30 18.62 -6.50 19.24
N THR A 31 19.01 -5.28 18.83
CA THR A 31 20.38 -4.95 18.34
C THR A 31 20.85 -5.90 17.23
N ARG A 32 19.95 -6.27 16.30
CA ARG A 32 20.26 -7.23 15.22
C ARG A 32 20.26 -6.52 13.86
N ASP A 33 21.45 -6.39 13.29
CA ASP A 33 21.64 -5.79 11.97
C ASP A 33 20.96 -6.56 10.84
N SER A 34 20.84 -7.88 10.95
CA SER A 34 20.14 -8.72 9.97
C SER A 34 18.66 -8.36 9.82
N LEU A 35 17.99 -7.98 10.92
CA LEU A 35 16.61 -7.50 10.87
C LEU A 35 16.50 -6.15 10.15
N ARG A 36 17.48 -5.28 10.35
CA ARG A 36 17.53 -3.98 9.66
C ARG A 36 17.74 -4.15 8.15
N GLU A 37 18.55 -5.12 7.75
CA GLU A 37 18.77 -5.44 6.34
C GLU A 37 17.50 -6.06 5.72
N ALA A 38 16.88 -7.00 6.42
CA ALA A 38 15.62 -7.57 6.00
C ALA A 38 14.52 -6.50 5.85
N ALA A 39 14.43 -5.53 6.78
CA ALA A 39 13.51 -4.40 6.69
C ALA A 39 13.72 -3.58 5.41
N LEU A 40 14.97 -3.35 4.99
CA LEU A 40 15.25 -2.65 3.74
C LEU A 40 14.74 -3.43 2.51
N TRP A 41 14.97 -4.74 2.48
CA TRP A 41 14.45 -5.58 1.38
C TRP A 41 12.93 -5.62 1.35
N LEU A 42 12.28 -5.76 2.51
CA LEU A 42 10.82 -5.72 2.62
C LEU A 42 10.25 -4.38 2.13
N LEU A 43 10.90 -3.26 2.49
CA LEU A 43 10.51 -1.93 2.06
C LEU A 43 10.64 -1.77 0.53
N GLY A 44 11.75 -2.23 -0.05
CA GLY A 44 11.97 -2.20 -1.49
C GLY A 44 10.98 -3.05 -2.27
N LEU A 45 10.73 -4.28 -1.81
CA LEU A 45 9.74 -5.17 -2.41
C LEU A 45 8.32 -4.61 -2.25
N GLY A 46 8.01 -3.99 -1.09
CA GLY A 46 6.75 -3.30 -0.85
C GLY A 46 6.55 -2.12 -1.81
N LEU A 47 7.59 -1.33 -2.06
CA LEU A 47 7.55 -0.22 -3.04
C LEU A 47 7.29 -0.75 -4.45
N VAL A 48 8.03 -1.76 -4.91
CA VAL A 48 7.82 -2.37 -6.23
C VAL A 48 6.42 -2.94 -6.36
N GLY A 49 5.97 -3.71 -5.36
CA GLY A 49 4.62 -4.27 -5.33
C GLY A 49 3.53 -3.20 -5.35
N GLY A 50 3.75 -2.09 -4.63
CA GLY A 50 2.84 -0.95 -4.63
C GLY A 50 2.75 -0.24 -5.98
N ILE A 51 3.88 -0.07 -6.68
CA ILE A 51 3.90 0.47 -8.06
C ILE A 51 3.12 -0.43 -9.01
N VAL A 52 3.34 -1.74 -8.95
CA VAL A 52 2.60 -2.72 -9.77
C VAL A 52 1.11 -2.67 -9.46
N ALA A 53 0.74 -2.57 -8.18
CA ALA A 53 -0.65 -2.44 -7.76
C ALA A 53 -1.29 -1.14 -8.26
N ALA A 54 -0.55 -0.01 -8.24
CA ALA A 54 -1.06 1.27 -8.76
C ALA A 54 -1.30 1.21 -10.27
N ILE A 55 -0.38 0.61 -11.04
CA ILE A 55 -0.56 0.40 -12.49
C ILE A 55 -1.80 -0.47 -12.76
N ALA A 56 -1.99 -1.54 -11.99
CA ALA A 56 -3.17 -2.40 -12.12
C ALA A 56 -4.46 -1.69 -11.70
N GLY A 57 -4.39 -0.73 -10.75
CA GLY A 57 -5.48 0.12 -10.31
C GLY A 57 -5.97 1.05 -11.43
N GLY A 58 -5.07 1.79 -12.06
CA GLY A 58 -5.43 2.67 -13.17
C GLY A 58 -6.03 1.93 -14.37
N GLN A 59 -5.66 0.65 -14.60
CA GLN A 59 -6.31 -0.18 -15.62
C GLN A 59 -7.72 -0.64 -15.22
N ALA A 60 -8.04 -0.65 -13.93
CA ALA A 60 -9.33 -1.07 -13.41
C ALA A 60 -10.32 0.09 -13.25
N GLU A 61 -9.85 1.35 -13.32
CA GLU A 61 -10.64 2.57 -13.14
C GLU A 61 -11.82 2.66 -14.08
N ASP A 62 -11.60 2.58 -15.39
CA ASP A 62 -12.66 2.60 -16.41
C ASP A 62 -13.76 1.57 -16.14
N ALA A 63 -13.39 0.38 -15.63
CA ALA A 63 -14.35 -0.66 -15.33
C ALA A 63 -15.17 -0.35 -14.09
N ALA A 64 -14.57 0.30 -13.07
CA ALA A 64 -15.24 0.74 -11.86
C ALA A 64 -16.24 1.86 -12.16
N GLU A 65 -15.85 2.86 -12.97
CA GLU A 65 -16.75 3.95 -13.41
C GLU A 65 -17.96 3.41 -14.20
N LYS A 66 -17.71 2.51 -15.15
CA LYS A 66 -18.80 1.84 -15.91
C LYS A 66 -19.71 1.00 -15.03
N ALA A 67 -19.22 0.52 -13.90
CA ALA A 67 -20.02 -0.17 -12.89
C ALA A 67 -20.83 0.78 -12.00
N GLY A 68 -20.68 2.11 -12.16
CA GLY A 68 -21.42 3.13 -11.43
C GLY A 68 -20.75 3.59 -10.13
N VAL A 69 -19.49 3.26 -9.93
CA VAL A 69 -18.72 3.79 -8.79
C VAL A 69 -18.46 5.29 -9.01
N ALA A 70 -18.72 6.10 -8.00
CA ALA A 70 -18.52 7.55 -8.10
C ALA A 70 -17.04 7.88 -8.27
N GLU A 71 -16.70 8.68 -9.30
CA GLU A 71 -15.35 9.13 -9.63
C GLU A 71 -14.60 9.70 -8.42
N ALA A 72 -15.25 10.51 -7.60
CA ALA A 72 -14.65 11.11 -6.39
C ALA A 72 -14.16 10.08 -5.37
N LEU A 73 -14.74 8.88 -5.31
CA LEU A 73 -14.27 7.79 -4.43
C LEU A 73 -13.03 7.12 -5.00
N ILE A 74 -12.98 6.94 -6.31
CA ILE A 74 -11.82 6.39 -7.03
C ILE A 74 -10.65 7.35 -6.88
N GLU A 75 -10.84 8.63 -7.18
CA GLU A 75 -9.84 9.70 -7.07
C GLU A 75 -9.28 9.82 -5.64
N THR A 76 -10.15 9.71 -4.62
CA THR A 76 -9.72 9.71 -3.22
C THR A 76 -8.80 8.53 -2.91
N HIS A 77 -9.15 7.34 -3.35
CA HIS A 77 -8.33 6.13 -3.17
C HIS A 77 -6.98 6.26 -3.89
N GLU A 78 -6.97 6.72 -5.13
CA GLU A 78 -5.75 6.92 -5.92
C GLU A 78 -4.82 7.95 -5.29
N THR A 79 -5.35 9.08 -4.85
CA THR A 79 -4.57 10.12 -4.16
C THR A 79 -3.88 9.56 -2.93
N LEU A 80 -4.58 8.78 -2.10
CA LEU A 80 -3.99 8.12 -0.93
C LEU A 80 -2.94 7.08 -1.33
N ALA A 81 -3.15 6.35 -2.42
CA ALA A 81 -2.20 5.38 -2.93
C ALA A 81 -0.90 6.06 -3.39
N TYR A 82 -0.99 7.17 -4.14
CA TYR A 82 0.19 7.93 -4.56
C TYR A 82 0.93 8.58 -3.39
N ILE A 83 0.22 9.09 -2.39
CA ILE A 83 0.83 9.60 -1.15
C ILE A 83 1.59 8.46 -0.44
N THR A 84 0.98 7.30 -0.31
CA THR A 84 1.61 6.12 0.30
C THR A 84 2.88 5.69 -0.46
N LEU A 85 2.82 5.64 -1.78
CA LEU A 85 3.98 5.33 -2.63
C LEU A 85 5.08 6.38 -2.48
N GLY A 86 4.74 7.67 -2.46
CA GLY A 86 5.69 8.76 -2.26
C GLY A 86 6.42 8.67 -0.93
N ILE A 87 5.69 8.43 0.17
CA ILE A 87 6.27 8.23 1.50
C ILE A 87 7.18 6.99 1.50
N THR A 88 6.74 5.88 0.92
CA THR A 88 7.52 4.64 0.85
C THR A 88 8.81 4.83 0.05
N ALA A 89 8.74 5.55 -1.08
CA ALA A 89 9.91 5.88 -1.89
C ALA A 89 10.92 6.75 -1.11
N ILE A 90 10.44 7.77 -0.39
CA ILE A 90 11.30 8.63 0.46
C ILE A 90 11.99 7.79 1.54
N LEU A 91 11.26 6.90 2.21
CA LEU A 91 11.82 6.01 3.22
C LEU A 91 12.88 5.09 2.61
N PHE A 92 12.60 4.47 1.48
CA PHE A 92 13.52 3.57 0.79
C PHE A 92 14.79 4.29 0.33
N LEU A 93 14.66 5.45 -0.33
CA LEU A 93 15.77 6.25 -0.80
C LEU A 93 16.62 6.76 0.37
N SER A 94 16.01 7.22 1.47
CA SER A 94 16.75 7.66 2.65
C SER A 94 17.64 6.56 3.22
N ARG A 95 17.17 5.32 3.22
CA ARG A 95 17.96 4.16 3.67
C ARG A 95 19.11 3.81 2.73
N LEU A 96 18.88 3.88 1.42
CA LEU A 96 19.93 3.66 0.43
C LEU A 96 21.02 4.73 0.51
N LEU A 97 20.63 6.01 0.54
CA LEU A 97 21.56 7.14 0.56
C LEU A 97 22.39 7.20 1.85
N LEU A 98 21.76 6.96 2.98
CA LEU A 98 22.42 6.95 4.28
C LEU A 98 23.11 5.60 4.58
N ARG A 99 23.04 4.64 3.68
CA ARG A 99 23.60 3.29 3.84
C ARG A 99 23.24 2.66 5.19
N ASN A 100 22.01 2.85 5.64
CA ASN A 100 21.54 2.45 6.97
C ASN A 100 22.29 3.06 8.18
N ARG A 101 23.09 4.09 7.98
CA ARG A 101 23.85 4.78 9.05
C ARG A 101 23.10 6.02 9.52
N PHE A 102 22.03 5.78 10.29
CA PHE A 102 21.26 6.86 10.88
C PHE A 102 21.88 7.33 12.20
N SER A 103 22.01 8.64 12.37
CA SER A 103 22.15 9.21 13.72
C SER A 103 20.86 8.97 14.52
N THR A 104 20.92 9.06 15.84
CA THR A 104 19.72 8.87 16.68
C THR A 104 18.56 9.78 16.28
N ARG A 105 18.83 11.04 15.93
CA ARG A 105 17.81 11.99 15.49
C ARG A 105 17.25 11.63 14.12
N ALA A 106 18.10 11.24 13.18
CA ALA A 106 17.67 10.83 11.85
C ALA A 106 16.83 9.55 11.90
N LEU A 107 17.18 8.59 12.76
CA LEU A 107 16.39 7.40 12.98
C LEU A 107 15.00 7.70 13.57
N ALA A 108 14.94 8.61 14.56
CA ALA A 108 13.66 9.03 15.12
C ALA A 108 12.77 9.69 14.05
N ALA A 109 13.32 10.59 13.24
CA ALA A 109 12.60 11.20 12.12
C ALA A 109 12.11 10.16 11.10
N TYR A 110 12.99 9.22 10.73
CA TYR A 110 12.64 8.11 9.84
C TYR A 110 11.45 7.29 10.39
N LEU A 111 11.47 6.91 11.66
CA LEU A 111 10.40 6.13 12.29
C LEU A 111 9.09 6.91 12.38
N VAL A 112 9.14 8.23 12.60
CA VAL A 112 7.94 9.08 12.54
C VAL A 112 7.34 9.07 11.13
N VAL A 113 8.16 9.26 10.09
CA VAL A 113 7.70 9.21 8.70
C VAL A 113 7.17 7.81 8.36
N ALA A 114 7.82 6.75 8.87
CA ALA A 114 7.34 5.38 8.69
C ALA A 114 5.97 5.14 9.36
N ALA A 115 5.75 5.69 10.56
CA ALA A 115 4.45 5.63 11.22
C ALA A 115 3.35 6.36 10.41
N VAL A 116 3.67 7.54 9.86
CA VAL A 116 2.77 8.26 8.93
C VAL A 116 2.49 7.41 7.69
N GLY A 117 3.50 6.74 7.15
CA GLY A 117 3.35 5.80 6.03
C GLY A 117 2.41 4.63 6.35
N LEU A 118 2.48 4.06 7.57
CA LEU A 118 1.53 3.02 8.01
C LEU A 118 0.10 3.53 8.11
N VAL A 119 -0.11 4.77 8.56
CA VAL A 119 -1.45 5.39 8.57
C VAL A 119 -1.93 5.59 7.13
N ALA A 120 -1.08 6.10 6.24
CA ALA A 120 -1.43 6.32 4.85
C ALA A 120 -1.80 5.01 4.13
N VAL A 121 -1.01 3.94 4.28
CA VAL A 121 -1.32 2.64 3.68
C VAL A 121 -2.60 2.01 4.26
N SER A 122 -2.87 2.24 5.55
CA SER A 122 -4.12 1.77 6.18
C SER A 122 -5.33 2.52 5.62
N ALA A 123 -5.23 3.84 5.44
CA ALA A 123 -6.28 4.64 4.81
C ALA A 123 -6.51 4.23 3.34
N THR A 124 -5.43 4.00 2.58
CA THR A 124 -5.50 3.48 1.21
C THR A 124 -6.20 2.12 1.17
N GLY A 125 -5.84 1.20 2.07
CA GLY A 125 -6.48 -0.12 2.18
C GLY A 125 -7.96 -0.02 2.55
N HIS A 126 -8.32 0.89 3.45
CA HIS A 126 -9.70 1.12 3.86
C HIS A 126 -10.55 1.66 2.68
N THR A 127 -10.08 2.70 1.99
CA THR A 127 -10.79 3.26 0.84
C THR A 127 -10.92 2.26 -0.30
N GLY A 128 -9.86 1.48 -0.58
CA GLY A 128 -9.91 0.39 -1.56
C GLY A 128 -10.89 -0.71 -1.18
N GLY A 129 -10.95 -1.07 0.10
CA GLY A 129 -11.94 -2.00 0.64
C GLY A 129 -13.36 -1.50 0.42
N ASN A 130 -13.64 -0.23 0.73
CA ASN A 130 -14.97 0.38 0.50
C ASN A 130 -15.37 0.34 -0.98
N LEU A 131 -14.44 0.65 -1.90
CA LEU A 131 -14.71 0.56 -3.34
C LEU A 131 -15.18 -0.85 -3.76
N VAL A 132 -14.56 -1.89 -3.21
CA VAL A 132 -14.89 -3.28 -3.54
C VAL A 132 -16.17 -3.75 -2.84
N TYR A 133 -16.24 -3.59 -1.51
CA TYR A 133 -17.30 -4.23 -0.69
C TYR A 133 -18.58 -3.41 -0.63
N GLU A 134 -18.51 -2.08 -0.68
CA GLU A 134 -19.68 -1.22 -0.59
C GLU A 134 -20.17 -0.76 -1.98
N HIS A 135 -19.23 -0.59 -2.93
CA HIS A 135 -19.56 -0.04 -4.25
C HIS A 135 -19.40 -1.05 -5.40
N GLY A 136 -18.96 -2.27 -5.11
CA GLY A 136 -18.89 -3.35 -6.10
C GLY A 136 -17.79 -3.20 -7.14
N ALA A 137 -16.76 -2.36 -6.89
CA ALA A 137 -15.64 -2.20 -7.80
C ALA A 137 -14.93 -3.55 -8.05
N GLY A 138 -14.82 -3.96 -9.31
CA GLY A 138 -14.19 -5.22 -9.70
C GLY A 138 -15.03 -6.48 -9.45
N ILE A 139 -16.27 -6.35 -8.98
CA ILE A 139 -17.20 -7.47 -8.83
C ILE A 139 -18.11 -7.49 -10.06
N ASN A 140 -18.26 -8.66 -10.71
CA ASN A 140 -19.18 -8.81 -11.84
C ASN A 140 -20.61 -8.49 -11.40
N ALA A 141 -21.25 -7.50 -12.03
CA ALA A 141 -22.65 -7.10 -11.80
C ALA A 141 -23.65 -8.27 -11.91
N ALA A 142 -23.26 -9.36 -12.58
CA ALA A 142 -24.07 -10.59 -12.68
C ALA A 142 -24.31 -11.30 -11.33
N LEU A 143 -23.48 -11.05 -10.33
CA LEU A 143 -23.62 -11.64 -8.98
C LEU A 143 -24.54 -10.80 -8.07
N HIS A 144 -24.92 -9.60 -8.49
CA HIS A 144 -25.77 -8.67 -7.73
C HIS A 144 -27.21 -8.57 -8.27
N MET A 145 -27.62 -9.49 -9.17
CA MET A 145 -29.03 -9.59 -9.52
C MET A 145 -29.81 -10.05 -8.29
N PRO A 146 -30.82 -9.29 -7.82
CA PRO A 146 -31.73 -9.78 -6.79
C PRO A 146 -32.38 -11.07 -7.32
N VAL A 147 -32.30 -12.13 -6.52
CA VAL A 147 -33.03 -13.36 -6.80
C VAL A 147 -34.50 -12.96 -6.89
N LYS A 148 -35.06 -12.98 -8.13
CA LYS A 148 -36.49 -12.79 -8.32
C LYS A 148 -37.17 -13.99 -7.65
N GLY A 149 -37.74 -13.74 -6.46
CA GLY A 149 -38.68 -14.64 -5.80
C GLY A 149 -39.96 -14.74 -6.56
#